data_9d9941ead9723abe317f9e5ef040a974
#
_entry.id   9d9941ead9723abe317f9e5ef040a974
#
_cell.length_a   1.000
_cell.length_b   1.000
_cell.length_c   1.000
_cell.angle_alpha   90.00
_cell.angle_beta   90.00
_cell.angle_gamma   90.00
#
_symmetry.space_group_name_H-M   'P 1'
#
loop_
_entity.id
_entity.type
_entity.pdbx_description
1 polymer ?
#
loop_
_entity_poly.entity_id
_entity_poly.type
_entity_poly.pdbx_seq_one_letter_code
_entity_poly.pdbx_strand_id
1 'polypeptide(L)'
;AGQLQARRVVLAAGTMNTLRLLFAGSRSSGGLAPMPALGRRFGANCDLMGAWMRKQGAWSSFSSTPSIGAFAVSGIEGPEFGLGGFPGLDTLPLPAFLKRRLARWLFLYGMGVDSGKASASFERERLTVHYDERQEPLFRDIRRAFGLLQSESGEPVRALPKPFTVHQWGGACLGPDPQHGVVDHRGEVYGNPGLYITDGAALPAAVGAPPSVAIAAWAHHVADGLAQPG
;
A
#
# COMPACT_ATOMS: atom_id res chain seq x y z
N ALA A 1 -20.14 18.14 -17.29
CA ALA A 1 -18.89 17.40 -17.47
C ALA A 1 -18.24 17.89 -18.76
N GLY A 2 -16.93 18.18 -18.73
CA GLY A 2 -16.15 18.56 -19.91
C GLY A 2 -15.33 17.36 -20.42
N GLN A 3 -14.99 17.38 -21.70
CA GLN A 3 -14.10 16.41 -22.32
C GLN A 3 -12.79 17.11 -22.70
N LEU A 4 -11.65 16.48 -22.38
CA LEU A 4 -10.33 16.93 -22.79
C LEU A 4 -9.72 15.90 -23.73
N GLN A 5 -9.07 16.37 -24.79
CA GLN A 5 -8.23 15.53 -25.65
C GLN A 5 -6.76 15.85 -25.40
N ALA A 6 -5.95 14.82 -25.23
CA ALA A 6 -4.52 14.95 -25.03
C ALA A 6 -3.76 13.90 -25.84
N ARG A 7 -2.56 14.23 -26.30
CA ARG A 7 -1.67 13.25 -26.96
C ARG A 7 -1.11 12.22 -26.00
N ARG A 8 -0.93 12.60 -24.75
CA ARG A 8 -0.42 11.73 -23.68
C ARG A 8 -1.23 11.93 -22.43
N VAL A 9 -1.58 10.84 -21.76
CA VAL A 9 -2.28 10.82 -20.47
C VAL A 9 -1.45 10.02 -19.50
N VAL A 10 -1.16 10.58 -18.33
CA VAL A 10 -0.39 9.92 -17.28
C VAL A 10 -1.30 9.67 -16.09
N LEU A 11 -1.48 8.41 -15.71
CA LEU A 11 -2.21 7.99 -14.51
C LEU A 11 -1.25 7.94 -13.32
N ALA A 12 -1.50 8.83 -12.35
CA ALA A 12 -0.81 8.92 -11.06
C ALA A 12 -1.84 9.06 -9.92
N ALA A 13 -2.94 8.29 -10.01
CA ALA A 13 -4.09 8.43 -9.12
C ALA A 13 -4.00 7.55 -7.85
N GLY A 14 -2.89 6.86 -7.68
CA GLY A 14 -2.66 5.83 -6.66
C GLY A 14 -3.27 4.49 -7.07
N THR A 15 -2.66 3.40 -6.61
CA THR A 15 -2.94 2.03 -7.07
C THR A 15 -4.42 1.74 -7.27
N MET A 16 -5.24 1.99 -6.25
CA MET A 16 -6.66 1.65 -6.28
C MET A 16 -7.47 2.47 -7.30
N ASN A 17 -7.21 3.79 -7.39
CA ASN A 17 -7.95 4.62 -8.33
C ASN A 17 -7.47 4.40 -9.77
N THR A 18 -6.17 4.18 -9.98
CA THR A 18 -5.62 3.82 -11.30
C THR A 18 -6.26 2.54 -11.81
N LEU A 19 -6.34 1.48 -11.00
CA LEU A 19 -7.04 0.25 -11.38
C LEU A 19 -8.52 0.50 -11.69
N ARG A 20 -9.21 1.30 -10.88
CA ARG A 20 -10.61 1.64 -11.12
C ARG A 20 -10.79 2.37 -12.46
N LEU A 21 -9.93 3.32 -12.79
CA LEU A 21 -9.97 4.06 -14.06
C LEU A 21 -9.72 3.14 -15.26
N LEU A 22 -8.72 2.24 -15.18
CA LEU A 22 -8.41 1.29 -16.24
C LEU A 22 -9.55 0.31 -16.48
N PHE A 23 -10.11 -0.28 -15.43
CA PHE A 23 -11.26 -1.18 -15.55
C PHE A 23 -12.49 -0.48 -16.11
N ALA A 24 -12.81 0.72 -15.63
CA ALA A 24 -13.93 1.49 -16.14
C ALA A 24 -13.72 1.87 -17.62
N GLY A 25 -12.52 2.32 -17.97
CA GLY A 25 -12.16 2.64 -19.36
C GLY A 25 -12.27 1.45 -20.31
N SER A 26 -11.86 0.25 -19.88
CA SER A 26 -11.97 -0.98 -20.69
C SER A 26 -13.40 -1.44 -20.95
N ARG A 27 -14.36 -1.01 -20.14
CA ARG A 27 -15.80 -1.35 -20.28
C ARG A 27 -16.58 -0.33 -21.07
N SER A 28 -16.03 0.84 -21.30
CA SER A 28 -16.70 1.90 -22.05
C SER A 28 -16.72 1.55 -23.53
N SER A 29 -17.82 1.86 -24.22
CA SER A 29 -17.90 1.75 -25.68
C SER A 29 -16.89 2.68 -26.32
N GLY A 30 -16.01 2.14 -27.17
CA GLY A 30 -14.88 2.89 -27.76
C GLY A 30 -13.82 3.30 -26.73
N GLY A 31 -13.77 2.62 -25.58
CA GLY A 31 -12.81 2.87 -24.50
C GLY A 31 -11.44 2.22 -24.73
N LEU A 32 -10.76 1.87 -23.62
CA LEU A 32 -9.43 1.29 -23.65
C LEU A 32 -9.42 -0.11 -24.28
N ALA A 33 -8.35 -0.41 -25.02
CA ALA A 33 -8.10 -1.75 -25.53
C ALA A 33 -7.95 -2.77 -24.39
N PRO A 34 -8.24 -4.06 -24.63
CA PRO A 34 -8.15 -5.10 -23.60
C PRO A 34 -6.75 -5.20 -22.99
N MET A 35 -6.71 -5.35 -21.68
CA MET A 35 -5.49 -5.54 -20.87
C MET A 35 -5.59 -6.89 -20.13
N PRO A 36 -5.12 -8.02 -20.71
CA PRO A 36 -5.32 -9.36 -20.15
C PRO A 36 -4.71 -9.57 -18.76
N ALA A 37 -3.67 -8.81 -18.43
CA ALA A 37 -3.00 -8.86 -17.13
C ALA A 37 -3.60 -7.92 -16.07
N LEU A 38 -4.57 -7.06 -16.44
CA LEU A 38 -5.16 -6.09 -15.51
C LEU A 38 -5.83 -6.79 -14.32
N GLY A 39 -5.51 -6.30 -13.13
CA GLY A 39 -5.99 -6.82 -11.85
C GLY A 39 -5.20 -8.02 -11.32
N ARG A 40 -4.25 -8.57 -12.07
CA ARG A 40 -3.36 -9.66 -11.59
C ARG A 40 -2.16 -9.09 -10.86
N ARG A 41 -1.50 -9.94 -10.03
CA ARG A 41 -0.31 -9.57 -9.25
C ARG A 41 -0.55 -8.31 -8.43
N PHE A 42 -1.52 -8.36 -7.57
CA PHE A 42 -1.83 -7.33 -6.59
C PHE A 42 -1.27 -7.71 -5.23
N GLY A 43 -0.83 -6.74 -4.45
CA GLY A 43 -0.35 -6.93 -3.09
C GLY A 43 -0.65 -5.73 -2.19
N ALA A 44 -0.40 -5.96 -0.91
CA ALA A 44 -0.69 -5.04 0.18
C ALA A 44 0.50 -4.87 1.14
N ASN A 45 1.69 -5.33 0.72
CA ASN A 45 2.94 -5.27 1.49
C ASN A 45 2.85 -5.97 2.87
N CYS A 46 1.91 -6.91 3.03
CA CYS A 46 1.60 -7.59 4.30
C CYS A 46 1.41 -6.65 5.51
N ASP A 47 0.91 -5.44 5.29
CA ASP A 47 0.75 -4.48 6.37
C ASP A 47 -0.21 -4.99 7.45
N LEU A 48 0.29 -5.09 8.67
CA LEU A 48 -0.51 -5.35 9.87
C LEU A 48 -0.24 -4.27 10.91
N MET A 49 -1.30 -3.61 11.29
CA MET A 49 -1.23 -2.54 12.28
C MET A 49 -1.66 -3.02 13.65
N GLY A 50 -1.19 -2.34 14.68
CA GLY A 50 -1.53 -2.62 16.06
C GLY A 50 -1.31 -1.41 16.97
N ALA A 51 -1.58 -1.63 18.25
CA ALA A 51 -1.35 -0.66 19.29
C ALA A 51 -0.63 -1.31 20.47
N TRP A 52 0.44 -0.68 20.93
CA TRP A 52 1.07 -0.98 22.20
C TRP A 52 0.51 -0.04 23.27
N MET A 53 -0.24 -0.59 24.22
CA MET A 53 -0.98 0.15 25.23
C MET A 53 -0.12 0.35 26.48
N ARG A 54 0.88 1.23 26.41
CA ARG A 54 1.80 1.47 27.51
C ARG A 54 1.09 1.99 28.75
N LYS A 55 1.52 1.51 29.89
CA LYS A 55 0.99 1.94 31.21
C LYS A 55 1.69 3.20 31.72
N GLN A 56 2.97 3.38 31.38
CA GLN A 56 3.84 4.45 31.86
C GLN A 56 4.67 5.05 30.71
N GLY A 57 5.23 6.23 30.95
CA GLY A 57 6.13 6.91 30.04
C GLY A 57 5.80 8.40 29.92
N ALA A 58 6.83 9.22 29.83
CA ALA A 58 6.72 10.68 29.67
C ALA A 58 6.40 11.12 28.25
N TRP A 59 6.58 10.22 27.27
CA TRP A 59 6.37 10.54 25.87
C TRP A 59 4.89 10.48 25.48
N SER A 60 4.41 11.50 24.78
CA SER A 60 3.03 11.57 24.30
C SER A 60 2.93 11.19 22.83
N SER A 61 2.11 10.21 22.50
CA SER A 61 1.85 9.80 21.12
C SER A 61 1.13 10.89 20.30
N PHE A 62 0.48 11.84 20.96
CA PHE A 62 -0.24 12.92 20.26
C PHE A 62 0.70 13.96 19.65
N SER A 63 1.89 14.13 20.24
CA SER A 63 2.90 15.11 19.80
C SER A 63 3.93 14.50 18.84
N SER A 64 3.77 13.24 18.45
CA SER A 64 4.73 12.56 17.60
C SER A 64 4.23 12.35 16.19
N THR A 65 5.15 12.01 15.30
CA THR A 65 4.84 11.63 13.92
C THR A 65 4.18 10.23 13.85
N PRO A 66 3.47 9.89 12.77
CA PRO A 66 2.95 8.55 12.54
C PRO A 66 4.03 7.47 12.50
N SER A 67 5.27 7.83 12.15
CA SER A 67 6.42 6.93 12.19
C SER A 67 7.58 7.63 12.88
N ILE A 68 8.08 7.06 13.97
CA ILE A 68 9.18 7.61 14.78
C ILE A 68 10.40 6.68 14.85
N GLY A 69 10.28 5.44 14.40
CA GLY A 69 11.40 4.52 14.39
C GLY A 69 11.02 3.16 13.86
N ALA A 70 12.04 2.43 13.45
CA ALA A 70 11.98 1.02 13.11
C ALA A 70 12.68 0.19 14.18
N PHE A 71 12.29 -1.05 14.35
CA PHE A 71 12.92 -1.99 15.24
C PHE A 71 12.94 -3.40 14.64
N ALA A 72 13.87 -4.22 15.08
CA ALA A 72 13.94 -5.63 14.75
C ALA A 72 13.52 -6.48 15.95
N VAL A 73 12.97 -7.64 15.69
CA VAL A 73 12.62 -8.63 16.73
C VAL A 73 13.52 -9.85 16.54
N SER A 74 14.29 -10.17 17.56
CA SER A 74 15.23 -11.32 17.51
C SER A 74 14.50 -12.62 17.20
N GLY A 75 15.04 -13.40 16.25
CA GLY A 75 14.44 -14.67 15.82
C GLY A 75 13.18 -14.53 14.95
N ILE A 76 12.90 -13.33 14.43
CA ILE A 76 11.89 -13.09 13.42
C ILE A 76 12.55 -12.34 12.27
N GLU A 77 12.73 -13.03 11.15
CA GLU A 77 13.30 -12.48 9.94
C GLU A 77 12.22 -12.25 8.89
N GLY A 78 12.42 -11.27 8.00
CA GLY A 78 11.55 -10.95 6.89
C GLY A 78 10.65 -9.73 7.11
N PRO A 79 9.86 -9.62 8.21
CA PRO A 79 9.10 -8.41 8.46
C PRO A 79 9.97 -7.22 8.88
N GLU A 80 9.63 -6.04 8.39
CA GLU A 80 10.05 -4.76 8.97
C GLU A 80 9.00 -4.31 9.98
N PHE A 81 9.47 -3.81 11.13
CA PHE A 81 8.61 -3.29 12.19
C PHE A 81 8.87 -1.82 12.40
N GLY A 82 7.81 -1.09 12.65
CA GLY A 82 7.93 0.29 13.06
C GLY A 82 6.91 0.67 14.12
N LEU A 83 7.19 1.81 14.73
CA LEU A 83 6.33 2.40 15.74
C LEU A 83 6.16 3.89 15.49
N GLY A 84 5.05 4.43 15.96
CA GLY A 84 4.71 5.83 15.79
C GLY A 84 3.71 6.29 16.82
N GLY A 85 3.27 7.54 16.67
CA GLY A 85 2.21 8.10 17.47
C GLY A 85 0.90 8.21 16.72
N PHE A 86 -0.06 8.80 17.41
CA PHE A 86 -1.39 9.10 16.89
C PHE A 86 -1.63 10.62 16.89
N PRO A 87 -0.95 11.40 16.01
CA PRO A 87 -1.13 12.83 15.96
C PRO A 87 -2.59 13.19 15.67
N GLY A 88 -3.08 14.23 16.31
CA GLY A 88 -4.45 14.69 16.12
C GLY A 88 -5.53 13.98 16.93
N LEU A 89 -5.24 12.87 17.63
CA LEU A 89 -6.23 12.25 18.53
C LEU A 89 -6.58 13.13 19.73
N ASP A 90 -5.72 14.05 20.09
CA ASP A 90 -5.97 15.06 21.15
C ASP A 90 -7.04 16.09 20.76
N THR A 91 -7.30 16.26 19.45
CA THR A 91 -8.33 17.18 18.96
C THR A 91 -9.75 16.57 19.07
N LEU A 92 -9.86 15.25 19.23
CA LEU A 92 -11.16 14.60 19.39
C LEU A 92 -11.86 15.04 20.68
N PRO A 93 -13.19 15.16 20.69
CA PRO A 93 -13.97 15.55 21.86
C PRO A 93 -14.09 14.40 22.89
N LEU A 94 -12.95 13.97 23.42
CA LEU A 94 -12.85 12.88 24.39
C LEU A 94 -12.62 13.43 25.81
N PRO A 95 -13.12 12.76 26.86
CA PRO A 95 -12.83 13.08 28.25
C PRO A 95 -11.32 13.08 28.53
N ALA A 96 -10.86 13.99 29.39
CA ALA A 96 -9.43 14.19 29.68
C ALA A 96 -8.73 12.91 30.20
N PHE A 97 -9.41 12.07 30.98
CA PHE A 97 -8.82 10.82 31.47
C PHE A 97 -8.54 9.82 30.31
N LEU A 98 -9.43 9.80 29.31
CA LEU A 98 -9.26 8.95 28.12
C LEU A 98 -8.13 9.49 27.23
N LYS A 99 -8.07 10.80 27.02
CA LYS A 99 -6.94 11.43 26.30
C LYS A 99 -5.59 11.09 26.97
N ARG A 100 -5.50 11.23 28.30
CA ARG A 100 -4.29 10.86 29.04
C ARG A 100 -3.91 9.39 28.88
N ARG A 101 -4.89 8.48 28.77
CA ARG A 101 -4.64 7.06 28.52
C ARG A 101 -4.16 6.83 27.09
N LEU A 102 -4.84 7.38 26.12
CA LEU A 102 -4.50 7.26 24.68
C LEU A 102 -3.15 7.89 24.34
N ALA A 103 -2.78 8.98 25.01
CA ALA A 103 -1.48 9.63 24.83
C ALA A 103 -0.28 8.70 25.08
N ARG A 104 -0.46 7.63 25.84
CA ARG A 104 0.59 6.64 26.13
C ARG A 104 0.67 5.50 25.11
N TRP A 105 -0.34 5.35 24.25
CA TRP A 105 -0.36 4.28 23.26
C TRP A 105 0.59 4.60 22.12
N LEU A 106 1.27 3.59 21.64
CA LEU A 106 2.07 3.65 20.43
C LEU A 106 1.35 2.92 19.31
N PHE A 107 1.34 3.51 18.15
CA PHE A 107 0.99 2.83 16.92
C PHE A 107 2.13 1.89 16.55
N LEU A 108 1.79 0.64 16.24
CA LEU A 108 2.71 -0.38 15.74
C LEU A 108 2.31 -0.77 14.34
N TYR A 109 3.30 -1.07 13.52
CA TYR A 109 3.07 -1.72 12.24
C TYR A 109 4.16 -2.75 11.98
N GLY A 110 3.78 -3.81 11.29
CA GLY A 110 4.69 -4.76 10.66
C GLY A 110 4.34 -4.84 9.18
N MET A 111 5.34 -4.95 8.32
CA MET A 111 5.18 -5.09 6.88
C MET A 111 6.31 -5.93 6.29
N GLY A 112 6.18 -6.30 5.04
CA GLY A 112 7.22 -7.01 4.31
C GLY A 112 6.77 -7.49 2.95
N VAL A 113 7.57 -8.31 2.31
CA VAL A 113 7.30 -8.81 0.96
C VAL A 113 6.16 -9.81 0.99
N ASP A 114 5.01 -9.46 0.39
CA ASP A 114 3.93 -10.41 0.15
C ASP A 114 4.09 -11.15 -1.19
N SER A 115 3.30 -12.20 -1.37
CA SER A 115 3.44 -13.10 -2.51
C SER A 115 2.97 -12.51 -3.85
N GLY A 116 2.23 -11.41 -3.83
CA GLY A 116 1.60 -10.83 -5.01
C GLY A 116 0.52 -11.71 -5.66
N LYS A 117 -0.01 -12.69 -4.95
CA LYS A 117 -1.04 -13.62 -5.44
C LYS A 117 -2.45 -13.04 -5.40
N ALA A 118 -2.63 -11.91 -4.75
CA ALA A 118 -3.91 -11.22 -4.73
C ALA A 118 -4.28 -10.69 -6.13
N SER A 119 -5.54 -10.39 -6.29
CA SER A 119 -6.07 -9.85 -7.54
C SER A 119 -7.11 -8.77 -7.28
N ALA A 120 -7.35 -7.95 -8.29
CA ALA A 120 -8.42 -6.97 -8.29
C ALA A 120 -9.39 -7.27 -9.44
N SER A 121 -10.67 -7.09 -9.21
CA SER A 121 -11.73 -7.16 -10.22
C SER A 121 -12.64 -5.94 -10.14
N PHE A 122 -13.42 -5.71 -11.20
CA PHE A 122 -14.34 -4.57 -11.23
C PHE A 122 -15.73 -5.06 -11.61
N GLU A 123 -16.63 -5.00 -10.66
CA GLU A 123 -17.99 -5.47 -10.83
C GLU A 123 -19.00 -4.44 -10.29
N ARG A 124 -20.11 -4.23 -11.00
CA ARG A 124 -21.17 -3.28 -10.59
C ARG A 124 -20.61 -1.91 -10.22
N GLU A 125 -19.70 -1.38 -11.06
CA GLU A 125 -19.04 -0.07 -10.85
C GLU A 125 -18.14 0.01 -9.59
N ARG A 126 -17.75 -1.13 -9.02
CA ARG A 126 -16.92 -1.19 -7.81
C ARG A 126 -15.68 -2.03 -8.05
N LEU A 127 -14.53 -1.49 -7.63
CA LEU A 127 -13.29 -2.24 -7.55
C LEU A 127 -13.35 -3.14 -6.31
N THR A 128 -13.10 -4.43 -6.52
CA THR A 128 -13.02 -5.44 -5.45
C THR A 128 -11.63 -6.04 -5.44
N VAL A 129 -11.01 -6.11 -4.27
CA VAL A 129 -9.71 -6.76 -4.07
C VAL A 129 -9.94 -8.12 -3.42
N HIS A 130 -9.33 -9.13 -4.00
CA HIS A 130 -9.33 -10.52 -3.52
C HIS A 130 -7.97 -10.81 -2.88
N TYR A 131 -7.84 -10.50 -1.59
CA TYR A 131 -6.63 -10.69 -0.79
C TYR A 131 -6.93 -11.64 0.38
N ASP A 132 -6.26 -12.79 0.43
CA ASP A 132 -6.42 -13.77 1.51
C ASP A 132 -5.16 -13.76 2.40
N GLU A 133 -5.26 -13.17 3.58
CA GLU A 133 -4.15 -13.08 4.56
C GLU A 133 -3.59 -14.45 4.96
N ARG A 134 -4.39 -15.52 4.86
CA ARG A 134 -3.97 -16.89 5.22
C ARG A 134 -2.94 -17.45 4.25
N GLN A 135 -2.84 -16.90 3.05
CA GLN A 135 -1.84 -17.27 2.05
C GLN A 135 -0.52 -16.54 2.22
N GLU A 136 -0.46 -15.58 3.17
CA GLU A 136 0.72 -14.77 3.45
C GLU A 136 1.31 -15.13 4.83
N PRO A 137 2.33 -16.00 4.90
CA PRO A 137 2.91 -16.45 6.17
C PRO A 137 3.42 -15.31 7.04
N LEU A 138 3.82 -14.20 6.43
CA LEU A 138 4.39 -13.04 7.11
C LEU A 138 3.46 -12.46 8.18
N PHE A 139 2.14 -12.50 7.99
CA PHE A 139 1.19 -12.06 9.02
C PHE A 139 1.30 -12.85 10.32
N ARG A 140 1.59 -14.15 10.24
CA ARG A 140 1.82 -14.97 11.43
C ARG A 140 3.07 -14.50 12.18
N ASP A 141 4.13 -14.18 11.44
CA ASP A 141 5.40 -13.74 12.02
C ASP A 141 5.27 -12.34 12.63
N ILE A 142 4.54 -11.44 11.99
CA ILE A 142 4.21 -10.12 12.57
C ILE A 142 3.38 -10.27 13.85
N ARG A 143 2.35 -11.13 13.86
CA ARG A 143 1.54 -11.38 15.07
C ARG A 143 2.37 -12.01 16.19
N ARG A 144 3.30 -12.90 15.85
CA ARG A 144 4.26 -13.49 16.81
C ARG A 144 5.16 -12.40 17.42
N ALA A 145 5.68 -11.48 16.60
CA ALA A 145 6.50 -10.36 17.07
C ALA A 145 5.73 -9.47 18.07
N PHE A 146 4.48 -9.16 17.77
CA PHE A 146 3.63 -8.39 18.68
C PHE A 146 3.35 -9.15 19.98
N GLY A 147 3.20 -10.47 19.91
CA GLY A 147 3.08 -11.33 21.09
C GLY A 147 4.34 -11.34 21.96
N LEU A 148 5.53 -11.40 21.33
CA LEU A 148 6.82 -11.30 22.04
C LEU A 148 6.95 -9.93 22.73
N LEU A 149 6.64 -8.84 22.02
CA LEU A 149 6.66 -7.50 22.61
C LEU A 149 5.72 -7.41 23.82
N GLN A 150 4.55 -8.01 23.76
CA GLN A 150 3.62 -8.06 24.90
C GLN A 150 4.21 -8.85 26.08
N SER A 151 4.81 -10.02 25.83
CA SER A 151 5.37 -10.86 26.92
C SER A 151 6.57 -10.21 27.59
N GLU A 152 7.48 -9.62 26.81
CA GLU A 152 8.69 -8.97 27.32
C GLU A 152 8.39 -7.66 28.05
N SER A 153 7.47 -6.86 27.53
CA SER A 153 7.10 -5.57 28.15
C SER A 153 6.16 -5.71 29.35
N GLY A 154 5.42 -6.81 29.46
CA GLY A 154 4.31 -6.95 30.41
C GLY A 154 3.14 -5.97 30.16
N GLU A 155 3.10 -5.35 28.99
CA GLU A 155 2.10 -4.36 28.59
C GLU A 155 1.25 -4.87 27.44
N PRO A 156 -0.05 -4.54 27.37
CA PRO A 156 -0.91 -5.04 26.29
C PRO A 156 -0.46 -4.54 24.91
N VAL A 157 -0.30 -5.47 23.98
CA VAL A 157 -0.14 -5.22 22.55
C VAL A 157 -1.30 -5.85 21.81
N ARG A 158 -1.95 -5.10 20.93
CA ARG A 158 -3.11 -5.57 20.17
C ARG A 158 -2.92 -5.29 18.69
N ALA A 159 -2.84 -6.35 17.89
CA ALA A 159 -2.96 -6.24 16.45
C ALA A 159 -4.40 -5.95 16.05
N LEU A 160 -4.59 -5.27 14.92
CA LEU A 160 -5.90 -5.22 14.28
C LEU A 160 -6.34 -6.64 13.89
N PRO A 161 -7.65 -6.94 13.98
CA PRO A 161 -8.17 -8.27 13.64
C PRO A 161 -8.02 -8.60 12.15
N LYS A 162 -8.01 -7.57 11.29
CA LYS A 162 -7.80 -7.68 9.85
C LYS A 162 -6.63 -6.80 9.42
N PRO A 163 -5.87 -7.22 8.38
CA PRO A 163 -4.88 -6.37 7.76
C PRO A 163 -5.47 -5.04 7.30
N PHE A 164 -4.68 -4.00 7.44
CA PHE A 164 -5.00 -2.67 6.91
C PHE A 164 -3.74 -2.10 6.31
N THR A 165 -3.81 -1.70 5.06
CA THR A 165 -2.66 -1.19 4.32
C THR A 165 -2.92 0.17 3.70
N VAL A 166 -1.86 0.95 3.60
CA VAL A 166 -1.74 2.16 2.76
C VAL A 166 -0.70 1.96 1.66
N HIS A 167 -0.16 0.75 1.52
CA HIS A 167 0.96 0.40 0.64
C HIS A 167 0.53 -0.58 -0.48
N GLN A 168 -0.66 -0.39 -1.04
CA GLN A 168 -1.14 -1.22 -2.15
C GLN A 168 -0.24 -1.03 -3.37
N TRP A 169 0.11 -2.16 -4.02
CA TRP A 169 0.91 -2.18 -5.22
C TRP A 169 0.34 -3.16 -6.25
N GLY A 170 0.71 -2.99 -7.50
CA GLY A 170 0.40 -3.94 -8.56
C GLY A 170 -1.01 -3.82 -9.14
N GLY A 171 -1.44 -4.86 -9.82
CA GLY A 171 -2.70 -4.92 -10.56
C GLY A 171 -2.63 -4.32 -11.96
N ALA A 172 -1.67 -3.42 -12.23
CA ALA A 172 -1.35 -2.93 -13.57
C ALA A 172 0.16 -2.99 -13.82
N CYS A 173 0.77 -4.10 -13.41
CA CYS A 173 2.20 -4.29 -13.30
C CYS A 173 2.96 -4.09 -14.61
N LEU A 174 4.20 -3.62 -14.48
CA LEU A 174 5.24 -3.76 -15.48
C LEU A 174 5.42 -5.23 -15.89
N GLY A 175 5.55 -5.50 -17.17
CA GLY A 175 5.82 -6.82 -17.72
C GLY A 175 6.36 -6.80 -19.13
N PRO A 176 6.91 -7.92 -19.62
CA PRO A 176 7.55 -7.98 -20.95
C PRO A 176 6.57 -7.95 -22.11
N ASP A 177 5.32 -8.28 -21.89
CA ASP A 177 4.27 -8.37 -22.90
C ASP A 177 2.87 -8.21 -22.27
N PRO A 178 1.79 -8.07 -23.08
CA PRO A 178 0.42 -7.86 -22.56
C PRO A 178 -0.16 -9.01 -21.73
N GLN A 179 0.37 -10.22 -21.83
CA GLN A 179 -0.08 -11.36 -21.03
C GLN A 179 0.53 -11.37 -19.63
N HIS A 180 1.72 -10.77 -19.48
CA HIS A 180 2.51 -10.76 -18.26
C HIS A 180 2.58 -9.39 -17.58
N GLY A 181 2.08 -8.34 -18.23
CA GLY A 181 2.01 -7.00 -17.66
C GLY A 181 0.96 -6.12 -18.34
N VAL A 182 0.68 -5.00 -17.71
CA VAL A 182 -0.22 -3.97 -18.26
C VAL A 182 0.57 -2.85 -18.90
N VAL A 183 1.76 -2.55 -18.38
CA VAL A 183 2.66 -1.53 -18.93
C VAL A 183 3.99 -2.12 -19.37
N ASP A 184 4.59 -1.50 -20.37
CA ASP A 184 5.95 -1.79 -20.82
C ASP A 184 7.01 -1.09 -19.94
N HIS A 185 8.29 -1.28 -20.27
CA HIS A 185 9.42 -0.67 -19.57
C HIS A 185 9.45 0.87 -19.62
N ARG A 186 8.66 1.51 -20.47
CA ARG A 186 8.48 2.95 -20.57
C ARG A 186 7.26 3.45 -19.79
N GLY A 187 6.52 2.55 -19.17
CA GLY A 187 5.28 2.86 -18.46
C GLY A 187 4.06 3.01 -19.36
N GLU A 188 4.18 2.76 -20.67
CA GLU A 188 3.08 2.85 -21.61
C GLU A 188 2.18 1.62 -21.51
N VAL A 189 0.86 1.83 -21.51
CA VAL A 189 -0.12 0.75 -21.40
C VAL A 189 -0.22 0.00 -22.73
N TYR A 190 0.00 -1.31 -22.72
CA TYR A 190 -0.08 -2.15 -23.90
C TYR A 190 -1.41 -1.99 -24.64
N GLY A 191 -1.35 -1.79 -25.95
CA GLY A 191 -2.52 -1.59 -26.80
C GLY A 191 -3.23 -0.25 -26.65
N ASN A 192 -2.74 0.64 -25.79
CA ASN A 192 -3.34 1.96 -25.52
C ASN A 192 -2.27 3.07 -25.65
N PRO A 193 -1.79 3.36 -26.87
CA PRO A 193 -0.70 4.29 -27.09
C PRO A 193 -1.00 5.69 -26.52
N GLY A 194 -0.02 6.29 -25.88
CA GLY A 194 -0.16 7.58 -25.20
C GLY A 194 -0.73 7.53 -23.79
N LEU A 195 -1.09 6.34 -23.27
CA LEU A 195 -1.53 6.17 -21.90
C LEU A 195 -0.40 5.57 -21.05
N TYR A 196 -0.04 6.23 -19.96
CA TYR A 196 1.07 5.85 -19.08
C TYR A 196 0.61 5.69 -17.63
N ILE A 197 1.29 4.81 -16.86
CA ILE A 197 1.04 4.61 -15.43
C ILE A 197 2.32 4.87 -14.64
N THR A 198 2.26 5.77 -13.66
CA THR A 198 3.42 6.24 -12.88
C THR A 198 3.27 6.05 -11.38
N ASP A 199 2.31 5.28 -10.93
CA ASP A 199 2.06 5.03 -9.51
C ASP A 199 2.29 3.57 -9.10
N GLY A 200 1.92 3.25 -7.87
CA GLY A 200 2.09 1.91 -7.30
C GLY A 200 1.39 0.78 -8.06
N ALA A 201 0.43 1.09 -8.94
CA ALA A 201 -0.23 0.07 -9.76
C ALA A 201 0.74 -0.63 -10.74
N ALA A 202 1.79 0.07 -11.18
CA ALA A 202 2.79 -0.47 -12.10
C ALA A 202 3.88 -1.31 -11.42
N LEU A 203 4.04 -1.23 -10.10
CA LEU A 203 5.07 -2.00 -9.40
C LEU A 203 4.88 -3.50 -9.59
N PRO A 204 5.92 -4.25 -9.99
CA PRO A 204 5.80 -5.67 -10.32
C PRO A 204 5.91 -6.59 -9.10
N ALA A 205 6.32 -6.08 -7.95
CA ALA A 205 6.50 -6.82 -6.70
C ALA A 205 6.42 -5.89 -5.48
N ALA A 206 6.17 -6.48 -4.31
CA ALA A 206 6.32 -5.79 -3.04
C ALA A 206 7.77 -5.36 -2.82
N VAL A 207 7.97 -4.20 -2.20
CA VAL A 207 9.30 -3.69 -1.88
C VAL A 207 9.74 -4.02 -0.44
N GLY A 208 8.85 -4.60 0.36
CA GLY A 208 9.11 -4.99 1.75
C GLY A 208 9.16 -3.85 2.76
N ALA A 209 9.13 -2.61 2.27
CA ALA A 209 9.15 -1.35 3.02
C ALA A 209 8.08 -0.40 2.47
N PRO A 210 7.83 0.77 3.04
CA PRO A 210 6.94 1.78 2.45
C PRO A 210 7.35 2.09 1.00
N PRO A 211 6.44 1.93 0.01
CA PRO A 211 6.83 1.91 -1.41
C PRO A 211 7.08 3.29 -2.03
N SER A 212 7.03 4.38 -1.25
CA SER A 212 7.09 5.75 -1.75
C SER A 212 8.31 6.03 -2.63
N VAL A 213 9.49 5.54 -2.22
CA VAL A 213 10.75 5.73 -2.98
C VAL A 213 10.73 4.96 -4.28
N ALA A 214 10.26 3.70 -4.27
CA ALA A 214 10.14 2.89 -5.48
C ALA A 214 9.13 3.50 -6.47
N ILE A 215 7.99 4.01 -5.97
CA ILE A 215 7.00 4.71 -6.80
C ILE A 215 7.60 5.98 -7.39
N ALA A 216 8.32 6.78 -6.61
CA ALA A 216 8.97 8.00 -7.10
C ALA A 216 10.04 7.70 -8.16
N ALA A 217 10.86 6.66 -7.95
CA ALA A 217 11.86 6.22 -8.92
C ALA A 217 11.21 5.77 -10.25
N TRP A 218 10.12 4.99 -10.16
CA TRP A 218 9.36 4.59 -11.33
C TRP A 218 8.76 5.80 -12.07
N ALA A 219 8.13 6.70 -11.35
CA ALA A 219 7.54 7.91 -11.93
C ALA A 219 8.60 8.78 -12.62
N HIS A 220 9.79 8.91 -12.03
CA HIS A 220 10.90 9.64 -12.61
C HIS A 220 11.40 8.98 -13.90
N HIS A 221 11.57 7.66 -13.88
CA HIS A 221 11.98 6.90 -15.07
C HIS A 221 11.02 7.12 -16.26
N VAL A 222 9.71 7.04 -16.01
CA VAL A 222 8.69 7.29 -17.05
C VAL A 222 8.74 8.75 -17.53
N ALA A 223 8.87 9.70 -16.60
CA ALA A 223 8.92 11.12 -16.94
C ALA A 223 10.14 11.46 -17.80
N ASP A 224 11.31 10.90 -17.52
CA ASP A 224 12.53 11.08 -18.32
C ASP A 224 12.33 10.56 -19.76
N GLY A 225 11.70 9.39 -19.90
CA GLY A 225 11.35 8.85 -21.22
C GLY A 225 10.38 9.74 -22.01
N LEU A 226 9.43 10.37 -21.32
CA LEU A 226 8.47 11.29 -21.93
C LEU A 226 9.05 12.65 -22.29
N ALA A 227 10.10 13.08 -21.60
CA ALA A 227 10.77 14.37 -21.84
C ALA A 227 11.75 14.32 -23.02
N GLN A 228 12.20 13.14 -23.45
CA GLN A 228 13.09 13.01 -24.60
C GLN A 228 12.33 13.37 -25.88
N PRO A 229 12.90 14.24 -26.77
CA PRO A 229 12.32 14.48 -28.05
C PRO A 229 12.33 13.17 -28.86
N GLY A 230 11.15 12.78 -29.35
CA GLY A 230 10.97 11.62 -30.21
C GLY A 230 11.47 11.90 -31.66
#